data_1f924422a079ce292e22164951a165bf
#
_entry.id   1f924422a079ce292e22164951a165bf
#
_cell.length_a   1.000
_cell.length_b   1.000
_cell.length_c   1.000
_cell.angle_alpha   90.00
_cell.angle_beta   90.00
_cell.angle_gamma   90.00
#
_symmetry.space_group_name_H-M   'P 1'
#
loop_
_entity.id
_entity.type
_entity.pdbx_description
1 polymer ?
#
loop_
_entity_poly.entity_id
_entity_poly.type
_entity_poly.pdbx_seq_one_letter_code
_entity_poly.pdbx_strand_id
1 'polypeptide(L)'
;IRSGPAGYCRPSPRRSNSSDLCRYPPQQHGYTPEMSSTTIPTLALNNGVHIPAIGFGVYQTPPEQTVDAVVTALQTGYRHIDTAAVYGNEREVGEAIRRSGVSRDEVFIETKTWITDYGYDAALHAFDKSAGKLGVDQIDLLILHQALPGEFHLTVAAYNALEKLYADGKVRAIGVSNFMPAHLRRLLAETATPPAVNQIEVHPYFRQSELLVFDSSHGILNQAWSPIGGITFYRDGAHNSTLENPVIADIAAEHGKTPAQVMLRWHLQQGRQVIPKSVTPARIAENFGVFDFELTTDQLTAIDGLDTGIRGGPEPEDVTREKFGVPIPEA
;
A
#
# COMPACT_ATOMS: atom_id res chain seq x y z
N ILE A 1 21.68 -61.37 3.08
CA ILE A 1 23.02 -61.12 3.67
C ILE A 1 23.03 -59.71 4.24
N ARG A 2 22.96 -59.60 5.61
CA ARG A 2 23.45 -58.56 6.53
C ARG A 2 23.11 -57.08 6.23
N SER A 3 22.13 -56.43 6.84
CA SER A 3 21.98 -56.00 8.26
C SER A 3 23.09 -55.05 8.77
N GLY A 4 22.67 -53.84 9.19
CA GLY A 4 23.39 -52.97 10.10
C GLY A 4 22.64 -51.65 10.35
N PRO A 5 22.47 -51.15 11.59
CA PRO A 5 21.37 -50.29 12.01
C PRO A 5 21.71 -48.80 12.09
N ALA A 6 20.68 -48.00 12.03
CA ALA A 6 20.69 -46.58 12.25
C ALA A 6 20.89 -46.21 13.71
N GLY A 7 21.87 -45.38 14.02
CA GLY A 7 22.12 -44.81 15.31
C GLY A 7 21.25 -43.56 15.56
N TYR A 8 20.42 -43.60 16.62
CA TYR A 8 19.75 -42.45 17.19
C TYR A 8 20.72 -41.70 18.12
N CYS A 9 20.97 -40.41 17.83
CA CYS A 9 21.55 -39.48 18.78
C CYS A 9 20.46 -38.72 19.52
N ARG A 10 20.40 -38.86 20.85
CA ARG A 10 19.58 -38.01 21.74
C ARG A 10 20.32 -36.71 22.04
N PRO A 11 19.67 -35.56 22.13
CA PRO A 11 20.29 -34.34 22.64
C PRO A 11 20.15 -34.26 24.16
N SER A 12 21.25 -33.93 24.83
CA SER A 12 21.32 -33.60 26.26
C SER A 12 21.13 -32.07 26.46
N PRO A 13 20.60 -31.60 27.60
CA PRO A 13 20.29 -30.19 27.80
C PRO A 13 21.54 -29.42 28.29
N ARG A 14 22.02 -28.46 27.53
CA ARG A 14 22.93 -27.43 28.03
C ARG A 14 22.26 -26.06 27.95
N ARG A 15 22.16 -25.40 29.11
CA ARG A 15 21.88 -23.98 29.26
C ARG A 15 23.02 -23.18 28.63
N SER A 16 22.71 -22.21 27.77
CA SER A 16 23.61 -21.10 27.52
C SER A 16 22.76 -19.86 27.19
N ASN A 17 22.96 -18.82 27.99
CA ASN A 17 22.66 -17.44 27.69
C ASN A 17 23.41 -17.06 26.42
N SER A 18 22.69 -16.61 25.41
CA SER A 18 23.23 -15.64 24.46
C SER A 18 22.07 -15.00 23.69
N SER A 19 22.05 -13.72 23.74
CA SER A 19 21.27 -12.81 22.92
C SER A 19 21.72 -12.94 21.45
N ASP A 20 21.17 -13.90 20.73
CA ASP A 20 21.29 -13.98 19.28
C ASP A 20 20.11 -13.25 18.68
N LEU A 21 20.33 -11.97 18.38
CA LEU A 21 19.55 -11.21 17.42
C LEU A 21 19.61 -11.95 16.08
N CYS A 22 18.49 -12.57 15.68
CA CYS A 22 18.30 -13.12 14.36
C CYS A 22 18.56 -12.01 13.32
N ARG A 23 19.76 -11.97 12.78
CA ARG A 23 20.07 -11.22 11.57
C ARG A 23 19.46 -12.00 10.39
N TYR A 24 18.30 -11.57 9.92
CA TYR A 24 17.82 -12.00 8.61
C TYR A 24 18.71 -11.38 7.55
N PRO A 25 19.18 -12.15 6.57
CA PRO A 25 19.88 -11.58 5.43
C PRO A 25 18.91 -10.67 4.65
N PRO A 26 19.36 -9.51 4.17
CA PRO A 26 18.55 -8.69 3.28
C PRO A 26 18.22 -9.52 2.03
N GLN A 27 16.95 -9.66 1.71
CA GLN A 27 16.55 -10.21 0.42
C GLN A 27 17.08 -9.24 -0.66
N GLN A 28 18.08 -9.68 -1.36
CA GLN A 28 18.57 -9.04 -2.57
C GLN A 28 17.54 -9.28 -3.69
N HIS A 29 16.45 -8.54 -3.67
CA HIS A 29 15.78 -8.20 -4.91
C HIS A 29 16.68 -7.15 -5.56
N GLY A 30 17.53 -7.60 -6.45
CA GLY A 30 18.48 -6.75 -7.17
C GLY A 30 17.71 -5.67 -7.95
N TYR A 31 17.57 -4.50 -7.36
CA TYR A 31 17.25 -3.29 -8.09
C TYR A 31 18.53 -2.88 -8.82
N THR A 32 18.67 -3.25 -10.08
CA THR A 32 19.63 -2.68 -11.01
C THR A 32 18.89 -1.59 -11.80
N PRO A 33 19.15 -0.31 -11.57
CA PRO A 33 18.63 0.73 -12.43
C PRO A 33 19.41 0.71 -13.76
N GLU A 34 18.82 0.17 -14.81
CA GLU A 34 19.22 0.56 -16.16
C GLU A 34 18.72 2.00 -16.39
N MET A 35 19.63 2.94 -16.26
CA MET A 35 19.43 4.35 -16.59
C MET A 35 19.42 4.54 -18.10
N SER A 36 18.27 4.28 -18.75
CA SER A 36 17.97 4.81 -20.10
C SER A 36 16.52 4.55 -20.43
N SER A 37 15.69 5.48 -20.14
CA SER A 37 14.37 5.89 -20.65
C SER A 37 13.49 6.37 -19.50
N THR A 38 12.58 7.27 -19.78
CA THR A 38 11.59 7.91 -18.91
C THR A 38 10.59 6.94 -18.23
N THR A 39 10.97 5.70 -17.97
CA THR A 39 10.09 4.66 -17.44
C THR A 39 10.18 4.63 -15.92
N ILE A 40 9.06 4.84 -15.24
CA ILE A 40 8.94 4.69 -13.79
C ILE A 40 9.27 3.25 -13.40
N PRO A 41 10.08 3.01 -12.36
CA PRO A 41 10.30 1.67 -11.82
C PRO A 41 8.97 1.01 -11.42
N THR A 42 8.86 -0.29 -11.66
CA THR A 42 7.70 -1.09 -11.28
C THR A 42 8.08 -2.17 -10.28
N LEU A 43 7.11 -2.62 -9.51
CA LEU A 43 7.22 -3.75 -8.59
C LEU A 43 6.33 -4.88 -9.10
N ALA A 44 6.84 -6.11 -9.03
CA ALA A 44 6.06 -7.28 -9.43
C ALA A 44 5.12 -7.70 -8.29
N LEU A 45 3.85 -7.87 -8.58
CA LEU A 45 2.87 -8.49 -7.69
C LEU A 45 2.99 -10.03 -7.74
N ASN A 46 2.42 -10.71 -6.74
CA ASN A 46 2.48 -12.18 -6.64
C ASN A 46 1.79 -12.93 -7.80
N ASN A 47 0.97 -12.24 -8.56
CA ASN A 47 0.30 -12.79 -9.75
C ASN A 47 0.97 -12.40 -11.08
N GLY A 48 2.16 -11.78 -11.03
CA GLY A 48 2.94 -11.36 -12.20
C GLY A 48 2.53 -10.01 -12.82
N VAL A 49 1.51 -9.34 -12.30
CA VAL A 49 1.18 -7.97 -12.69
C VAL A 49 2.23 -7.01 -12.15
N HIS A 50 2.62 -6.02 -12.92
CA HIS A 50 3.54 -4.97 -12.50
C HIS A 50 2.78 -3.71 -12.10
N ILE A 51 3.09 -3.17 -10.90
CA ILE A 51 2.55 -1.91 -10.40
C ILE A 51 3.64 -0.85 -10.36
N PRO A 52 3.40 0.42 -10.76
CA PRO A 52 4.37 1.51 -10.59
C PRO A 52 4.79 1.65 -9.12
N ALA A 53 6.09 1.80 -8.87
CA ALA A 53 6.64 1.89 -7.52
C ALA A 53 6.15 3.11 -6.74
N ILE A 54 5.69 4.16 -7.45
CA ILE A 54 5.03 5.33 -6.90
C ILE A 54 3.66 5.53 -7.56
N GLY A 55 2.62 5.69 -6.76
CA GLY A 55 1.28 6.08 -7.18
C GLY A 55 0.91 7.46 -6.68
N PHE A 56 -0.20 7.98 -7.16
CA PHE A 56 -0.79 9.24 -6.74
C PHE A 56 -2.10 9.00 -6.01
N GLY A 57 -2.14 9.30 -4.71
CA GLY A 57 -3.34 9.17 -3.88
C GLY A 57 -4.25 10.39 -3.96
N VAL A 58 -5.58 10.17 -3.90
CA VAL A 58 -6.58 11.24 -3.90
C VAL A 58 -7.45 11.29 -2.63
N TYR A 59 -7.02 10.62 -1.56
CA TYR A 59 -7.75 10.68 -0.28
C TYR A 59 -7.95 12.13 0.20
N GLN A 60 -9.17 12.47 0.60
CA GLN A 60 -9.57 13.83 1.00
C GLN A 60 -9.27 14.92 -0.04
N THR A 61 -9.15 14.57 -1.31
CA THR A 61 -9.15 15.58 -2.37
C THR A 61 -10.60 15.83 -2.76
N PRO A 62 -11.11 17.08 -2.58
CA PRO A 62 -12.48 17.39 -2.97
C PRO A 62 -12.69 17.19 -4.49
N PRO A 63 -13.90 16.82 -4.92
CA PRO A 63 -14.20 16.57 -6.34
C PRO A 63 -13.74 17.71 -7.26
N GLU A 64 -13.96 18.97 -6.87
CA GLU A 64 -13.59 20.17 -7.64
C GLU A 64 -12.07 20.34 -7.84
N GLN A 65 -11.23 19.69 -7.01
CA GLN A 65 -9.76 19.73 -7.13
C GLN A 65 -9.19 18.44 -7.70
N THR A 66 -9.97 17.36 -7.72
CA THR A 66 -9.47 16.02 -8.08
C THR A 66 -9.04 15.95 -9.53
N VAL A 67 -9.85 16.50 -10.44
CA VAL A 67 -9.54 16.48 -11.89
C VAL A 67 -8.18 17.14 -12.16
N ASP A 68 -7.98 18.35 -11.68
CA ASP A 68 -6.75 19.11 -11.95
C ASP A 68 -5.52 18.48 -11.28
N ALA A 69 -5.68 17.95 -10.07
CA ALA A 69 -4.59 17.27 -9.35
C ALA A 69 -4.16 15.98 -10.08
N VAL A 70 -5.11 15.14 -10.51
CA VAL A 70 -4.82 13.90 -11.23
C VAL A 70 -4.26 14.16 -12.62
N VAL A 71 -4.80 15.15 -13.37
CA VAL A 71 -4.23 15.57 -14.66
C VAL A 71 -2.78 16.02 -14.48
N THR A 72 -2.51 16.86 -13.48
CA THR A 72 -1.15 17.30 -13.15
C THR A 72 -0.23 16.13 -12.83
N ALA A 73 -0.69 15.16 -12.02
CA ALA A 73 0.10 13.97 -11.68
C ALA A 73 0.43 13.15 -12.93
N LEU A 74 -0.55 12.86 -13.79
CA LEU A 74 -0.34 12.09 -15.02
C LEU A 74 0.60 12.83 -16.01
N GLN A 75 0.47 14.15 -16.13
CA GLN A 75 1.37 14.98 -16.96
C GLN A 75 2.78 15.09 -16.37
N THR A 76 2.93 15.01 -15.03
CA THR A 76 4.23 14.94 -14.35
C THR A 76 4.94 13.62 -14.62
N GLY A 77 4.20 12.54 -14.89
CA GLY A 77 4.75 11.22 -15.17
C GLY A 77 4.17 10.09 -14.32
N TYR A 78 3.33 10.36 -13.32
CA TYR A 78 2.66 9.28 -12.59
C TYR A 78 1.87 8.38 -13.55
N ARG A 79 1.86 7.07 -13.26
CA ARG A 79 1.11 6.06 -14.03
C ARG A 79 0.28 5.15 -13.14
N HIS A 80 0.13 5.49 -11.87
CA HIS A 80 -0.75 4.82 -10.92
C HIS A 80 -1.57 5.85 -10.16
N ILE A 81 -2.89 5.70 -10.17
CA ILE A 81 -3.84 6.54 -9.43
C ILE A 81 -4.58 5.68 -8.42
N ASP A 82 -4.49 6.05 -7.14
CA ASP A 82 -5.16 5.41 -6.01
C ASP A 82 -6.35 6.24 -5.53
N THR A 83 -7.54 5.67 -5.66
CA THR A 83 -8.80 6.21 -5.14
C THR A 83 -9.53 5.18 -4.28
N ALA A 84 -10.77 5.45 -3.88
CA ALA A 84 -11.66 4.53 -3.20
C ALA A 84 -13.13 4.96 -3.35
N ALA A 85 -14.05 4.00 -3.30
CA ALA A 85 -15.48 4.27 -3.38
C ALA A 85 -15.95 5.30 -2.33
N VAL A 86 -15.41 5.21 -1.09
CA VAL A 86 -15.77 6.10 0.02
C VAL A 86 -15.17 7.52 -0.10
N TYR A 87 -14.20 7.75 -1.01
CA TYR A 87 -13.65 9.10 -1.20
C TYR A 87 -14.59 10.02 -1.97
N GLY A 88 -15.56 9.46 -2.70
CA GLY A 88 -16.57 10.22 -3.44
C GLY A 88 -16.03 10.97 -4.65
N ASN A 89 -14.85 10.59 -5.16
CA ASN A 89 -14.17 11.28 -6.26
C ASN A 89 -13.76 10.36 -7.42
N GLU A 90 -14.32 9.15 -7.50
CA GLU A 90 -14.01 8.19 -8.59
C GLU A 90 -14.40 8.74 -9.98
N ARG A 91 -15.50 9.52 -10.09
CA ARG A 91 -15.92 10.14 -11.35
C ARG A 91 -14.88 11.14 -11.86
N GLU A 92 -14.37 11.96 -10.96
CA GLU A 92 -13.37 12.98 -11.25
C GLU A 92 -12.02 12.34 -11.61
N VAL A 93 -11.66 11.21 -10.98
CA VAL A 93 -10.49 10.41 -11.38
C VAL A 93 -10.66 9.90 -12.81
N GLY A 94 -11.81 9.30 -13.15
CA GLY A 94 -12.12 8.85 -14.51
C GLY A 94 -12.10 10.00 -15.53
N GLU A 95 -12.67 11.15 -15.19
CA GLU A 95 -12.63 12.35 -16.02
C GLU A 95 -11.19 12.84 -16.25
N ALA A 96 -10.39 12.90 -15.18
CA ALA A 96 -9.01 13.34 -15.23
C ALA A 96 -8.15 12.45 -16.14
N ILE A 97 -8.30 11.13 -16.05
CA ILE A 97 -7.60 10.19 -16.94
C ILE A 97 -7.94 10.49 -18.40
N ARG A 98 -9.22 10.65 -18.75
CA ARG A 98 -9.64 11.00 -20.10
C ARG A 98 -9.10 12.35 -20.58
N ARG A 99 -8.97 13.34 -19.68
CA ARG A 99 -8.48 14.70 -20.00
C ARG A 99 -6.96 14.80 -20.01
N SER A 100 -6.24 13.88 -19.41
CA SER A 100 -4.78 13.96 -19.25
C SER A 100 -4.00 13.84 -20.55
N GLY A 101 -4.58 13.22 -21.58
CA GLY A 101 -3.91 12.84 -22.83
C GLY A 101 -3.07 11.55 -22.71
N VAL A 102 -3.02 10.92 -21.53
CA VAL A 102 -2.36 9.63 -21.33
C VAL A 102 -3.34 8.51 -21.68
N SER A 103 -2.88 7.50 -22.40
CA SER A 103 -3.72 6.37 -22.80
C SER A 103 -4.15 5.56 -21.57
N ARG A 104 -5.39 5.00 -21.58
CA ARG A 104 -5.94 4.22 -20.46
C ARG A 104 -5.04 3.02 -20.07
N ASP A 105 -4.46 2.38 -21.05
CA ASP A 105 -3.58 1.21 -20.88
C ASP A 105 -2.22 1.55 -20.27
N GLU A 106 -1.85 2.82 -20.26
CA GLU A 106 -0.67 3.31 -19.56
C GLU A 106 -0.94 3.66 -18.08
N VAL A 107 -2.20 3.74 -17.66
CA VAL A 107 -2.58 4.14 -16.29
C VAL A 107 -3.04 2.93 -15.50
N PHE A 108 -2.36 2.68 -14.39
CA PHE A 108 -2.76 1.69 -13.38
C PHE A 108 -3.78 2.32 -12.44
N ILE A 109 -5.02 1.85 -12.45
CA ILE A 109 -6.11 2.36 -11.60
C ILE A 109 -6.31 1.42 -10.42
N GLU A 110 -6.24 1.99 -9.21
CA GLU A 110 -6.59 1.31 -7.97
C GLU A 110 -7.80 1.98 -7.33
N THR A 111 -8.77 1.16 -6.91
CA THR A 111 -9.88 1.61 -6.06
C THR A 111 -10.20 0.55 -4.98
N LYS A 112 -11.06 0.92 -4.03
CA LYS A 112 -11.31 0.13 -2.82
C LYS A 112 -12.80 -0.01 -2.56
N THR A 113 -13.24 -1.25 -2.31
CA THR A 113 -14.60 -1.54 -1.85
C THR A 113 -14.75 -1.15 -0.39
N TRP A 114 -15.78 -0.38 -0.06
CA TRP A 114 -16.04 0.06 1.30
C TRP A 114 -16.85 -0.95 2.11
N ILE A 115 -16.73 -0.91 3.44
CA ILE A 115 -17.33 -1.90 4.36
C ILE A 115 -18.86 -2.02 4.27
N THR A 116 -19.57 -0.99 3.81
CA THR A 116 -21.03 -1.04 3.62
C THR A 116 -21.45 -1.91 2.45
N ASP A 117 -20.55 -2.14 1.53
CA ASP A 117 -20.73 -2.98 0.34
C ASP A 117 -20.07 -4.38 0.51
N TYR A 118 -19.75 -4.80 1.75
CA TYR A 118 -19.23 -6.15 2.01
C TYR A 118 -20.32 -7.21 1.98
N GLY A 119 -19.95 -8.38 1.53
CA GLY A 119 -20.80 -9.51 1.16
C GLY A 119 -20.58 -9.83 -0.33
N TYR A 120 -20.94 -11.04 -0.77
CA TYR A 120 -20.60 -11.50 -2.13
C TYR A 120 -21.30 -10.67 -3.22
N ASP A 121 -22.65 -10.65 -3.21
CA ASP A 121 -23.41 -9.91 -4.25
C ASP A 121 -23.22 -8.38 -4.12
N ALA A 122 -23.13 -7.88 -2.89
CA ALA A 122 -22.90 -6.46 -2.64
C ALA A 122 -21.52 -6.00 -3.19
N ALA A 123 -20.47 -6.82 -3.04
CA ALA A 123 -19.15 -6.48 -3.56
C ALA A 123 -19.06 -6.57 -5.09
N LEU A 124 -19.80 -7.50 -5.73
CA LEU A 124 -19.95 -7.52 -7.19
C LEU A 124 -20.63 -6.23 -7.69
N HIS A 125 -21.71 -5.82 -7.05
CA HIS A 125 -22.39 -4.56 -7.38
C HIS A 125 -21.50 -3.33 -7.09
N ALA A 126 -20.70 -3.35 -6.02
CA ALA A 126 -19.73 -2.30 -5.71
C ALA A 126 -18.68 -2.12 -6.82
N PHE A 127 -18.23 -3.21 -7.44
CA PHE A 127 -17.38 -3.14 -8.62
C PHE A 127 -18.08 -2.39 -9.78
N ASP A 128 -19.34 -2.75 -10.07
CA ASP A 128 -20.09 -2.09 -11.15
C ASP A 128 -20.25 -0.58 -10.88
N LYS A 129 -20.52 -0.19 -9.62
CA LYS A 129 -20.56 1.23 -9.20
C LYS A 129 -19.22 1.94 -9.44
N SER A 130 -18.13 1.34 -9.00
CA SER A 130 -16.79 1.94 -9.14
C SER A 130 -16.37 2.01 -10.61
N ALA A 131 -16.52 0.92 -11.38
CA ALA A 131 -16.20 0.88 -12.80
C ALA A 131 -17.02 1.89 -13.61
N GLY A 132 -18.33 2.02 -13.30
CA GLY A 132 -19.23 3.00 -13.91
C GLY A 132 -18.81 4.44 -13.61
N LYS A 133 -18.43 4.77 -12.37
CA LYS A 133 -17.93 6.09 -11.97
C LYS A 133 -16.60 6.41 -12.65
N LEU A 134 -15.65 5.48 -12.64
CA LEU A 134 -14.35 5.62 -13.30
C LEU A 134 -14.49 5.67 -14.83
N GLY A 135 -15.56 5.11 -15.39
CA GLY A 135 -15.78 5.00 -16.83
C GLY A 135 -14.83 4.01 -17.48
N VAL A 136 -14.62 2.85 -16.86
CA VAL A 136 -13.72 1.79 -17.32
C VAL A 136 -14.40 0.42 -17.27
N ASP A 137 -13.99 -0.50 -18.16
CA ASP A 137 -14.47 -1.89 -18.17
C ASP A 137 -13.65 -2.80 -17.27
N GLN A 138 -12.39 -2.42 -16.98
CA GLN A 138 -11.44 -3.16 -16.17
C GLN A 138 -10.71 -2.23 -15.20
N ILE A 139 -10.59 -2.65 -13.94
CA ILE A 139 -9.81 -2.00 -12.90
C ILE A 139 -8.49 -2.79 -12.72
N ASP A 140 -7.37 -2.08 -12.54
CA ASP A 140 -6.06 -2.74 -12.42
C ASP A 140 -5.88 -3.40 -11.06
N LEU A 141 -6.30 -2.73 -9.98
CA LEU A 141 -6.26 -3.29 -8.61
C LEU A 141 -7.53 -2.90 -7.86
N LEU A 142 -8.26 -3.90 -7.38
CA LEU A 142 -9.42 -3.72 -6.51
C LEU A 142 -9.12 -4.33 -5.14
N ILE A 143 -9.24 -3.53 -4.08
CA ILE A 143 -8.93 -4.00 -2.73
C ILE A 143 -10.09 -3.80 -1.76
N LEU A 144 -10.16 -4.63 -0.73
CA LEU A 144 -11.03 -4.39 0.43
C LEU A 144 -10.39 -3.32 1.32
N HIS A 145 -11.13 -2.25 1.63
CA HIS A 145 -10.59 -1.06 2.28
C HIS A 145 -10.26 -1.25 3.76
N GLN A 146 -10.98 -2.15 4.45
CA GLN A 146 -10.84 -2.43 5.89
C GLN A 146 -11.11 -3.92 6.18
N ALA A 147 -10.59 -4.42 7.29
CA ALA A 147 -10.76 -5.82 7.66
C ALA A 147 -12.17 -6.18 8.17
N LEU A 148 -12.90 -5.21 8.74
CA LEU A 148 -14.20 -5.39 9.40
C LEU A 148 -14.23 -6.59 10.37
N PRO A 149 -13.41 -6.60 11.46
CA PRO A 149 -13.16 -7.80 12.28
C PRO A 149 -14.42 -8.38 12.92
N GLY A 150 -15.34 -7.53 13.38
CA GLY A 150 -16.59 -7.94 14.03
C GLY A 150 -17.55 -8.69 13.11
N GLU A 151 -17.46 -8.49 11.79
CA GLU A 151 -18.30 -9.13 10.77
C GLU A 151 -17.42 -9.76 9.67
N PHE A 152 -16.30 -10.39 10.04
CA PHE A 152 -15.28 -10.88 9.10
C PHE A 152 -15.81 -11.90 8.08
N HIS A 153 -16.91 -12.57 8.36
CA HIS A 153 -17.59 -13.44 7.37
C HIS A 153 -18.07 -12.64 6.13
N LEU A 154 -18.45 -11.36 6.31
CA LEU A 154 -18.77 -10.47 5.18
C LEU A 154 -17.51 -10.06 4.40
N THR A 155 -16.40 -9.89 5.11
CA THR A 155 -15.08 -9.64 4.49
C THR A 155 -14.65 -10.80 3.60
N VAL A 156 -14.76 -12.05 4.10
CA VAL A 156 -14.46 -13.24 3.31
C VAL A 156 -15.41 -13.36 2.11
N ALA A 157 -16.71 -13.13 2.29
CA ALA A 157 -17.66 -13.15 1.20
C ALA A 157 -17.38 -12.07 0.14
N ALA A 158 -17.01 -10.87 0.56
CA ALA A 158 -16.58 -9.79 -0.36
C ALA A 158 -15.30 -10.15 -1.09
N TYR A 159 -14.33 -10.77 -0.40
CA TYR A 159 -13.08 -11.18 -1.06
C TYR A 159 -13.32 -12.29 -2.09
N ASN A 160 -14.21 -13.24 -1.82
CA ASN A 160 -14.63 -14.25 -2.81
C ASN A 160 -15.29 -13.60 -4.05
N ALA A 161 -15.98 -12.46 -3.89
CA ALA A 161 -16.46 -11.69 -5.03
C ALA A 161 -15.31 -11.05 -5.82
N LEU A 162 -14.28 -10.54 -5.14
CA LEU A 162 -13.07 -10.05 -5.81
C LEU A 162 -12.36 -11.18 -6.57
N GLU A 163 -12.27 -12.38 -6.01
CA GLU A 163 -11.73 -13.56 -6.71
C GLU A 163 -12.52 -13.90 -7.98
N LYS A 164 -13.86 -13.80 -7.92
CA LYS A 164 -14.72 -13.98 -9.10
C LYS A 164 -14.43 -12.92 -10.17
N LEU A 165 -14.36 -11.65 -9.78
CA LEU A 165 -14.03 -10.55 -10.70
C LEU A 165 -12.63 -10.72 -11.33
N TYR A 166 -11.67 -11.22 -10.55
CA TYR A 166 -10.34 -11.55 -11.03
C TYR A 166 -10.36 -12.69 -12.06
N ALA A 167 -11.09 -13.76 -11.75
CA ALA A 167 -11.25 -14.90 -12.68
C ALA A 167 -11.96 -14.51 -13.97
N ASP A 168 -12.90 -13.55 -13.92
CA ASP A 168 -13.62 -13.03 -15.08
C ASP A 168 -12.80 -11.98 -15.88
N GLY A 169 -11.59 -11.63 -15.42
CA GLY A 169 -10.76 -10.62 -16.05
C GLY A 169 -11.28 -9.18 -15.90
N LYS A 170 -12.20 -8.94 -14.97
CA LYS A 170 -12.73 -7.61 -14.65
C LYS A 170 -11.75 -6.78 -13.84
N VAL A 171 -10.88 -7.44 -13.07
CA VAL A 171 -9.77 -6.83 -12.34
C VAL A 171 -8.48 -7.58 -12.67
N ARG A 172 -7.34 -6.87 -12.69
CA ARG A 172 -6.02 -7.49 -12.98
C ARG A 172 -5.34 -8.01 -11.74
N ALA A 173 -5.63 -7.43 -10.59
CA ALA A 173 -5.14 -7.87 -9.28
C ALA A 173 -6.17 -7.54 -8.19
N ILE A 174 -6.12 -8.32 -7.10
CA ILE A 174 -6.97 -8.11 -5.93
C ILE A 174 -6.11 -8.01 -4.67
N GLY A 175 -6.58 -7.27 -3.68
CA GLY A 175 -5.83 -7.05 -2.46
C GLY A 175 -6.69 -6.59 -1.29
N VAL A 176 -6.01 -6.10 -0.27
CA VAL A 176 -6.63 -5.62 0.96
C VAL A 176 -5.96 -4.35 1.45
N SER A 177 -6.59 -3.66 2.39
CA SER A 177 -6.04 -2.51 3.07
C SER A 177 -6.34 -2.59 4.57
N ASN A 178 -5.37 -2.20 5.40
CA ASN A 178 -5.49 -2.20 6.86
C ASN A 178 -5.73 -3.59 7.48
N PHE A 179 -5.26 -4.66 6.84
CA PHE A 179 -5.31 -5.99 7.41
C PHE A 179 -4.10 -6.26 8.28
N MET A 180 -4.35 -6.63 9.52
CA MET A 180 -3.32 -7.07 10.47
C MET A 180 -3.00 -8.56 10.26
N PRO A 181 -1.88 -9.11 10.79
CA PRO A 181 -1.53 -10.51 10.60
C PRO A 181 -2.62 -11.52 10.98
N ALA A 182 -3.44 -11.21 11.99
CA ALA A 182 -4.56 -12.07 12.38
C ALA A 182 -5.65 -12.12 11.30
N HIS A 183 -5.98 -10.97 10.70
CA HIS A 183 -6.93 -10.86 9.60
C HIS A 183 -6.45 -11.60 8.35
N LEU A 184 -5.16 -11.41 8.01
CA LEU A 184 -4.55 -12.06 6.85
C LEU A 184 -4.49 -13.58 7.01
N ARG A 185 -4.08 -14.10 8.18
CA ARG A 185 -4.09 -15.56 8.43
C ARG A 185 -5.48 -16.15 8.21
N ARG A 186 -6.52 -15.47 8.70
CA ARG A 186 -7.89 -15.92 8.53
C ARG A 186 -8.32 -15.85 7.07
N LEU A 187 -8.06 -14.72 6.38
CA LEU A 187 -8.40 -14.57 4.96
C LEU A 187 -7.71 -15.66 4.11
N LEU A 188 -6.42 -15.88 4.30
CA LEU A 188 -5.65 -16.88 3.57
C LEU A 188 -6.12 -18.31 3.84
N ALA A 189 -6.72 -18.59 5.00
CA ALA A 189 -7.28 -19.90 5.32
C ALA A 189 -8.69 -20.12 4.71
N GLU A 190 -9.43 -19.05 4.43
CA GLU A 190 -10.83 -19.09 4.00
C GLU A 190 -11.03 -18.73 2.51
N THR A 191 -9.96 -18.34 1.78
CA THR A 191 -10.00 -17.92 0.37
C THR A 191 -8.90 -18.61 -0.45
N ALA A 192 -9.02 -18.58 -1.79
CA ALA A 192 -8.12 -19.31 -2.68
C ALA A 192 -6.95 -18.48 -3.21
N THR A 193 -7.15 -17.17 -3.39
CA THR A 193 -6.17 -16.26 -4.00
C THR A 193 -5.55 -15.35 -2.94
N PRO A 194 -4.22 -15.42 -2.69
CA PRO A 194 -3.57 -14.49 -1.78
C PRO A 194 -3.73 -13.04 -2.25
N PRO A 195 -3.91 -12.07 -1.34
CA PRO A 195 -3.86 -10.66 -1.71
C PRO A 195 -2.55 -10.31 -2.41
N ALA A 196 -2.64 -9.55 -3.50
CA ALA A 196 -1.44 -9.06 -4.18
C ALA A 196 -0.80 -7.89 -3.42
N VAL A 197 -1.62 -7.11 -2.74
CA VAL A 197 -1.24 -5.90 -2.00
C VAL A 197 -1.94 -5.90 -0.64
N ASN A 198 -1.24 -5.42 0.40
CA ASN A 198 -1.82 -4.91 1.63
C ASN A 198 -1.45 -3.43 1.76
N GLN A 199 -2.43 -2.53 1.55
CA GLN A 199 -2.23 -1.10 1.66
C GLN A 199 -2.39 -0.66 3.11
N ILE A 200 -1.31 -0.20 3.74
CA ILE A 200 -1.24 0.04 5.18
C ILE A 200 -0.58 1.39 5.51
N GLU A 201 -0.87 1.92 6.70
CA GLU A 201 -0.13 3.06 7.23
C GLU A 201 1.32 2.67 7.49
N VAL A 202 2.24 3.29 6.78
CA VAL A 202 3.68 3.19 7.07
C VAL A 202 4.35 4.53 6.83
N HIS A 203 5.08 5.00 7.83
CA HIS A 203 5.91 6.20 7.77
C HIS A 203 7.01 6.10 8.85
N PRO A 204 8.00 7.01 8.91
CA PRO A 204 9.11 6.89 9.84
C PRO A 204 8.73 6.73 11.31
N TYR A 205 7.61 7.29 11.76
CA TYR A 205 7.14 7.16 13.15
C TYR A 205 6.23 5.94 13.40
N PHE A 206 5.84 5.22 12.35
CA PHE A 206 5.02 4.02 12.46
C PHE A 206 5.38 3.00 11.37
N ARG A 207 6.31 2.09 11.68
CA ARG A 207 6.90 1.18 10.69
C ARG A 207 6.11 -0.11 10.49
N GLN A 208 5.40 -0.58 11.49
CA GLN A 208 4.67 -1.87 11.45
C GLN A 208 5.55 -3.07 11.06
N SER A 209 6.76 -3.17 11.60
CA SER A 209 7.78 -4.14 11.15
C SER A 209 7.30 -5.59 11.14
N GLU A 210 6.48 -6.02 12.12
CA GLU A 210 5.92 -7.38 12.17
C GLU A 210 4.96 -7.65 11.00
N LEU A 211 4.13 -6.66 10.66
CA LEU A 211 3.20 -6.77 9.54
C LEU A 211 3.95 -6.80 8.20
N LEU A 212 4.97 -5.95 8.03
CA LEU A 212 5.81 -5.95 6.83
C LEU A 212 6.48 -7.30 6.59
N VAL A 213 7.00 -7.93 7.66
CA VAL A 213 7.60 -9.27 7.60
C VAL A 213 6.55 -10.33 7.26
N PHE A 214 5.37 -10.25 7.86
CA PHE A 214 4.28 -11.18 7.57
C PHE A 214 3.86 -11.11 6.10
N ASP A 215 3.58 -9.91 5.59
CA ASP A 215 3.17 -9.69 4.21
C ASP A 215 4.23 -10.21 3.22
N SER A 216 5.49 -9.81 3.43
CA SER A 216 6.61 -10.26 2.59
C SER A 216 6.75 -11.78 2.57
N SER A 217 6.58 -12.47 3.72
CA SER A 217 6.67 -13.93 3.79
C SER A 217 5.55 -14.65 3.04
N HIS A 218 4.47 -13.96 2.70
CA HIS A 218 3.34 -14.46 1.92
C HIS A 218 3.30 -13.91 0.48
N GLY A 219 4.35 -13.19 0.07
CA GLY A 219 4.42 -12.57 -1.27
C GLY A 219 3.43 -11.43 -1.48
N ILE A 220 2.96 -10.81 -0.39
CA ILE A 220 2.04 -9.67 -0.42
C ILE A 220 2.87 -8.38 -0.45
N LEU A 221 2.66 -7.54 -1.47
CA LEU A 221 3.35 -6.24 -1.56
C LEU A 221 2.78 -5.26 -0.53
N ASN A 222 3.67 -4.63 0.23
CA ASN A 222 3.29 -3.53 1.10
C ASN A 222 3.17 -2.23 0.30
N GLN A 223 2.00 -1.62 0.36
CA GLN A 223 1.72 -0.31 -0.21
C GLN A 223 1.48 0.69 0.93
N ALA A 224 2.28 1.75 0.98
CA ALA A 224 2.23 2.70 2.09
C ALA A 224 1.26 3.84 1.79
N TRP A 225 0.16 3.93 2.57
CA TRP A 225 -0.61 5.17 2.67
C TRP A 225 -0.02 6.08 3.76
N SER A 226 -0.23 7.41 3.63
CA SER A 226 0.45 8.43 4.44
C SER A 226 1.97 8.22 4.54
N PRO A 227 2.68 7.98 3.41
CA PRO A 227 4.08 7.57 3.43
C PRO A 227 5.03 8.62 4.01
N ILE A 228 4.59 9.86 4.09
CA ILE A 228 5.33 10.98 4.70
C ILE A 228 4.73 11.38 6.08
N GLY A 229 3.87 10.56 6.67
CA GLY A 229 3.11 10.90 7.87
C GLY A 229 2.01 11.93 7.60
N GLY A 230 1.56 12.63 8.63
CA GLY A 230 0.61 13.75 8.47
C GLY A 230 -0.84 13.43 8.80
N ILE A 231 -1.21 12.19 9.10
CA ILE A 231 -2.53 11.87 9.67
C ILE A 231 -2.46 12.01 11.18
N THR A 232 -3.03 13.09 11.70
CA THR A 232 -3.04 13.39 13.15
C THR A 232 -4.44 13.61 13.70
N PHE A 233 -5.46 13.74 12.85
CA PHE A 233 -6.81 14.13 13.26
C PHE A 233 -7.62 13.01 13.93
N TYR A 234 -7.15 11.75 13.89
CA TYR A 234 -7.79 10.64 14.61
C TYR A 234 -7.31 10.51 16.08
N ARG A 235 -6.33 11.32 16.49
CA ARG A 235 -5.74 11.25 17.83
C ARG A 235 -5.67 12.63 18.44
N ASP A 236 -5.99 12.73 19.73
CA ASP A 236 -5.83 13.95 20.52
C ASP A 236 -4.35 14.20 20.83
N GLY A 237 -3.92 15.44 20.68
CA GLY A 237 -2.59 15.91 21.07
C GLY A 237 -1.76 16.49 19.92
N ALA A 238 -0.72 17.25 20.28
CA ALA A 238 0.27 17.76 19.33
C ALA A 238 1.21 16.62 18.92
N HIS A 239 1.18 16.27 17.64
CA HIS A 239 2.13 15.31 17.08
C HIS A 239 3.24 16.07 16.36
N ASN A 240 4.50 15.70 16.63
CA ASN A 240 5.62 16.22 15.87
C ASN A 240 5.49 15.80 14.41
N SER A 241 5.63 16.76 13.52
CA SER A 241 5.61 16.50 12.08
C SER A 241 6.86 15.69 11.69
N THR A 242 6.66 14.61 10.92
CA THR A 242 7.78 13.87 10.32
C THR A 242 8.62 14.76 9.41
N LEU A 243 7.98 15.75 8.75
CA LEU A 243 8.64 16.71 7.86
C LEU A 243 9.61 17.66 8.60
N GLU A 244 9.43 17.84 9.92
CA GLU A 244 10.25 18.71 10.77
C GLU A 244 11.25 17.90 11.62
N ASN A 245 11.33 16.60 11.44
CA ASN A 245 12.27 15.76 12.18
C ASN A 245 13.73 16.09 11.79
N PRO A 246 14.59 16.41 12.75
CA PRO A 246 15.97 16.85 12.47
C PRO A 246 16.77 15.78 11.73
N VAL A 247 16.62 14.49 12.03
CA VAL A 247 17.34 13.42 11.33
C VAL A 247 16.97 13.39 9.86
N ILE A 248 15.66 13.52 9.54
CA ILE A 248 15.19 13.53 8.15
C ILE A 248 15.62 14.83 7.45
N ALA A 249 15.59 15.98 8.15
CA ALA A 249 15.99 17.26 7.61
C ALA A 249 17.50 17.31 7.28
N ASP A 250 18.35 16.74 8.15
CA ASP A 250 19.80 16.67 7.92
C ASP A 250 20.11 15.79 6.71
N ILE A 251 19.50 14.60 6.61
CA ILE A 251 19.62 13.72 5.44
C ILE A 251 19.13 14.43 4.17
N ALA A 252 18.04 15.15 4.23
CA ALA A 252 17.50 15.90 3.10
C ALA A 252 18.50 16.97 2.62
N ALA A 253 19.12 17.71 3.55
CA ALA A 253 20.13 18.70 3.23
C ALA A 253 21.38 18.09 2.56
N GLU A 254 21.84 16.91 3.02
CA GLU A 254 22.99 16.21 2.41
C GLU A 254 22.73 15.84 0.94
N HIS A 255 21.49 15.48 0.59
CA HIS A 255 21.11 15.10 -0.77
C HIS A 255 20.58 16.27 -1.62
N GLY A 256 20.43 17.48 -1.06
CA GLY A 256 19.76 18.59 -1.74
C GLY A 256 18.29 18.28 -2.08
N LYS A 257 17.64 17.52 -1.23
CA LYS A 257 16.23 17.06 -1.37
C LYS A 257 15.38 17.60 -0.24
N THR A 258 14.06 17.42 -0.35
CA THR A 258 13.12 17.74 0.74
C THR A 258 12.95 16.55 1.69
N PRO A 259 12.52 16.78 2.94
CA PRO A 259 12.14 15.71 3.86
C PRO A 259 11.12 14.72 3.27
N ALA A 260 10.16 15.22 2.50
CA ALA A 260 9.17 14.38 1.82
C ALA A 260 9.82 13.42 0.83
N GLN A 261 10.75 13.92 0.00
CA GLN A 261 11.49 13.08 -0.96
C GLN A 261 12.34 12.03 -0.26
N VAL A 262 13.00 12.36 0.84
CA VAL A 262 13.79 11.41 1.66
C VAL A 262 12.90 10.29 2.19
N MET A 263 11.73 10.60 2.76
CA MET A 263 10.81 9.59 3.27
C MET A 263 10.26 8.69 2.16
N LEU A 264 9.90 9.25 1.02
CA LEU A 264 9.44 8.47 -0.13
C LEU A 264 10.57 7.55 -0.65
N ARG A 265 11.79 8.04 -0.75
CA ARG A 265 12.95 7.24 -1.15
C ARG A 265 13.26 6.13 -0.16
N TRP A 266 13.14 6.40 1.14
CA TRP A 266 13.28 5.39 2.20
C TRP A 266 12.32 4.20 2.03
N HIS A 267 11.05 4.47 1.65
CA HIS A 267 10.10 3.41 1.32
C HIS A 267 10.55 2.61 0.09
N LEU A 268 10.84 3.32 -1.00
CA LEU A 268 11.18 2.70 -2.29
C LEU A 268 12.40 1.80 -2.19
N GLN A 269 13.45 2.23 -1.48
CA GLN A 269 14.67 1.44 -1.30
C GLN A 269 14.46 0.19 -0.43
N GLN A 270 13.41 0.16 0.36
CA GLN A 270 13.02 -1.02 1.14
C GLN A 270 11.92 -1.85 0.44
N GLY A 271 11.68 -1.63 -0.85
CA GLY A 271 10.77 -2.42 -1.68
C GLY A 271 9.28 -2.17 -1.41
N ARG A 272 8.93 -1.06 -0.74
CA ARG A 272 7.53 -0.67 -0.52
C ARG A 272 7.05 0.27 -1.62
N GLN A 273 5.85 0.04 -2.11
CA GLN A 273 5.14 0.94 -2.99
C GLN A 273 4.56 2.13 -2.18
N VAL A 274 4.54 3.33 -2.73
CA VAL A 274 4.08 4.54 -2.02
C VAL A 274 3.01 5.28 -2.80
N ILE A 275 2.04 5.87 -2.09
CA ILE A 275 0.95 6.66 -2.66
C ILE A 275 0.85 8.05 -2.00
N PRO A 276 1.85 8.93 -2.18
CA PRO A 276 1.77 10.29 -1.67
C PRO A 276 0.59 11.04 -2.32
N LYS A 277 0.03 12.00 -1.56
CA LYS A 277 -1.07 12.87 -1.99
C LYS A 277 -0.69 14.33 -1.92
N SER A 278 -1.02 15.09 -2.94
CA SER A 278 -0.99 16.55 -2.92
C SER A 278 -1.99 17.14 -3.92
N VAL A 279 -2.46 18.36 -3.66
CA VAL A 279 -3.23 19.16 -4.63
C VAL A 279 -2.39 20.34 -5.17
N THR A 280 -1.17 20.50 -4.70
CA THR A 280 -0.26 21.58 -5.11
C THR A 280 0.66 21.07 -6.23
N PRO A 281 0.61 21.63 -7.47
CA PRO A 281 1.40 21.14 -8.59
C PRO A 281 2.90 20.99 -8.31
N ALA A 282 3.51 21.98 -7.62
CA ALA A 282 4.91 21.90 -7.27
C ALA A 282 5.25 20.71 -6.36
N ARG A 283 4.38 20.40 -5.37
CA ARG A 283 4.56 19.24 -4.49
C ARG A 283 4.28 17.91 -5.19
N ILE A 284 3.37 17.90 -6.17
CA ILE A 284 3.12 16.71 -7.02
C ILE A 284 4.40 16.35 -7.77
N ALA A 285 5.04 17.34 -8.41
CA ALA A 285 6.31 17.15 -9.11
C ALA A 285 7.46 16.81 -8.16
N GLU A 286 7.55 17.47 -7.00
CA GLU A 286 8.55 17.20 -5.96
C GLU A 286 8.49 15.76 -5.47
N ASN A 287 7.30 15.26 -5.11
CA ASN A 287 7.10 13.89 -4.65
C ASN A 287 7.46 12.84 -5.71
N PHE A 288 7.37 13.19 -7.00
CA PHE A 288 7.76 12.33 -8.10
C PHE A 288 9.29 12.28 -8.31
N GLY A 289 10.02 13.33 -7.94
CA GLY A 289 11.47 13.46 -8.12
C GLY A 289 12.30 12.70 -7.09
N VAL A 290 12.09 11.36 -6.97
CA VAL A 290 12.69 10.52 -5.92
C VAL A 290 13.57 9.39 -6.45
N PHE A 291 13.81 9.34 -7.76
CA PHE A 291 14.57 8.24 -8.39
C PHE A 291 16.02 8.60 -8.74
N ASP A 292 16.43 9.84 -8.52
CA ASP A 292 17.73 10.40 -8.90
C ASP A 292 18.75 10.47 -7.77
N PHE A 293 18.46 9.89 -6.60
CA PHE A 293 19.37 9.79 -5.46
C PHE A 293 19.14 8.50 -4.68
N GLU A 294 20.10 8.12 -3.83
CA GLU A 294 20.01 6.94 -2.97
C GLU A 294 20.41 7.28 -1.53
N LEU A 295 19.66 6.73 -0.57
CA LEU A 295 20.01 6.78 0.85
C LEU A 295 21.03 5.70 1.17
N THR A 296 22.01 6.02 2.00
CA THR A 296 22.97 5.05 2.52
C THR A 296 22.30 4.10 3.52
N THR A 297 22.95 2.97 3.81
CA THR A 297 22.48 2.03 4.84
C THR A 297 22.35 2.70 6.22
N ASP A 298 23.29 3.59 6.56
CA ASP A 298 23.27 4.32 7.83
C ASP A 298 22.08 5.29 7.89
N GLN A 299 21.79 6.00 6.78
CA GLN A 299 20.63 6.90 6.67
C GLN A 299 19.31 6.12 6.75
N LEU A 300 19.19 4.97 6.07
CA LEU A 300 18.02 4.09 6.20
C LEU A 300 17.85 3.64 7.65
N THR A 301 18.92 3.23 8.31
CA THR A 301 18.91 2.79 9.71
C THR A 301 18.52 3.94 10.66
N ALA A 302 19.01 5.15 10.42
CA ALA A 302 18.68 6.34 11.20
C ALA A 302 17.19 6.67 11.10
N ILE A 303 16.61 6.59 9.89
CA ILE A 303 15.16 6.79 9.69
C ILE A 303 14.38 5.65 10.37
N ASP A 304 14.84 4.41 10.25
CA ASP A 304 14.25 3.25 10.92
C ASP A 304 14.19 3.40 12.44
N GLY A 305 15.18 4.08 13.03
CA GLY A 305 15.25 4.36 14.46
C GLY A 305 14.25 5.40 14.97
N LEU A 306 13.48 6.05 14.08
CA LEU A 306 12.47 7.04 14.46
C LEU A 306 11.12 6.43 14.82
N ASP A 307 10.96 5.11 14.70
CA ASP A 307 9.71 4.41 14.97
C ASP A 307 9.25 4.60 16.41
N THR A 308 8.05 5.12 16.57
CA THR A 308 7.40 5.31 17.88
C THR A 308 6.38 4.21 18.19
N GLY A 309 6.03 3.40 17.20
CA GLY A 309 4.94 2.43 17.29
C GLY A 309 3.55 3.04 17.39
N ILE A 310 3.42 4.36 17.19
CA ILE A 310 2.15 5.08 17.32
C ILE A 310 1.50 5.24 15.95
N ARG A 311 0.34 4.63 15.79
CA ARG A 311 -0.52 4.75 14.60
C ARG A 311 -1.14 6.15 14.54
N GLY A 312 -1.19 6.77 13.37
CA GLY A 312 -1.87 8.03 13.12
C GLY A 312 -3.35 7.86 12.74
N GLY A 313 -3.67 6.80 11.97
CA GLY A 313 -5.01 6.47 11.51
C GLY A 313 -5.85 5.66 12.50
N PRO A 314 -7.05 5.20 12.08
CA PRO A 314 -7.91 4.33 12.89
C PRO A 314 -7.24 2.99 13.20
N GLU A 315 -7.52 2.45 14.39
CA GLU A 315 -7.15 1.07 14.69
C GLU A 315 -8.01 0.11 13.86
N PRO A 316 -7.42 -0.83 13.11
CA PRO A 316 -8.19 -1.77 12.28
C PRO A 316 -9.18 -2.62 13.07
N GLU A 317 -8.87 -2.93 14.33
CA GLU A 317 -9.74 -3.70 15.23
C GLU A 317 -11.00 -2.93 15.64
N ASP A 318 -10.97 -1.59 15.59
CA ASP A 318 -12.09 -0.72 15.98
C ASP A 318 -13.04 -0.40 14.81
N VAL A 319 -12.77 -0.90 13.62
CA VAL A 319 -13.59 -0.64 12.43
C VAL A 319 -14.88 -1.44 12.49
N THR A 320 -16.01 -0.73 12.56
CA THR A 320 -17.35 -1.29 12.52
C THR A 320 -18.22 -0.51 11.55
N ARG A 321 -19.30 -1.14 11.05
CA ARG A 321 -20.28 -0.44 10.21
C ARG A 321 -21.06 0.62 10.97
N GLU A 322 -21.16 0.52 12.29
CA GLU A 322 -21.80 1.54 13.12
C GLU A 322 -20.97 2.85 13.14
N LYS A 323 -19.65 2.74 13.29
CA LYS A 323 -18.74 3.91 13.36
C LYS A 323 -18.39 4.49 11.98
N PHE A 324 -18.25 3.63 10.97
CA PHE A 324 -17.67 3.98 9.66
C PHE A 324 -18.60 3.67 8.48
N GLY A 325 -19.84 3.24 8.73
CA GLY A 325 -20.78 2.79 7.69
C GLY A 325 -21.37 3.94 6.88
N VAL A 326 -20.59 4.51 5.97
CA VAL A 326 -21.04 5.51 5.00
C VAL A 326 -21.60 4.80 3.76
N PRO A 327 -22.87 5.04 3.35
CA PRO A 327 -23.41 4.49 2.12
C PRO A 327 -22.66 5.00 0.89
N ILE A 328 -22.39 4.11 -0.05
CA ILE A 328 -21.73 4.47 -1.32
C ILE A 328 -22.80 4.72 -2.37
N PRO A 329 -22.89 5.95 -2.94
CA PRO A 329 -23.86 6.28 -3.97
C PRO A 329 -23.70 5.41 -5.22
N GLU A 330 -24.79 5.22 -5.96
CA GLU A 330 -24.78 4.60 -7.28
C GLU A 330 -23.94 5.37 -8.32
N ALA A 331 -23.65 4.72 -9.44
CA ALA A 331 -22.84 5.27 -10.52
C ALA A 331 -23.56 6.38 -11.31
#